data_7bede9e77f8e20b014ab4094c338a1c1
#
_entry.id   7bede9e77f8e20b014ab4094c338a1c1
#
_cell.length_a   1.000
_cell.length_b   1.000
_cell.length_c   1.000
_cell.angle_alpha   90.00
_cell.angle_beta   90.00
_cell.angle_gamma   90.00
#
_symmetry.space_group_name_H-M   'P 1'
#
loop_
_entity.id
_entity.type
_entity.pdbx_description
1 polymer ?
#
loop_
_entity_poly.entity_id
_entity_poly.type
_entity_poly.pdbx_seq_one_letter_code
_entity_poly.pdbx_strand_id
1 'polypeptide(L)'
;IGVTPERFPDYLAHSGDAVYNIPGVPGIGPKTASLLMREFASLDELYGDLARVLRITRIRGPVALRARLNEHRDGVFLARQLTSIACDVPIDGGAEAVCRRLPDMDALTDFYDHHRFGPVLRNQSARLAQLPLN
;
A
#
# COMPACT_ATOMS: atom_id res chain seq x y z
N ILE A 1 -2.83 -1.91 -11.66
CA ILE A 1 -1.36 -1.85 -11.58
C ILE A 1 -0.79 -3.23 -11.95
N GLY A 2 -1.50 -4.35 -11.68
CA GLY A 2 -1.09 -5.71 -12.02
C GLY A 2 0.08 -6.23 -11.17
N VAL A 3 0.15 -5.79 -9.93
CA VAL A 3 1.09 -6.23 -8.89
C VAL A 3 0.27 -6.76 -7.73
N THR A 4 0.68 -7.89 -7.13
CA THR A 4 0.01 -8.45 -5.94
C THR A 4 0.27 -7.59 -4.69
N PRO A 5 -0.58 -7.66 -3.65
CA PRO A 5 -0.38 -6.88 -2.42
C PRO A 5 0.99 -7.08 -1.78
N GLU A 6 1.51 -8.29 -1.76
CA GLU A 6 2.80 -8.65 -1.15
C GLU A 6 3.98 -7.97 -1.87
N ARG A 7 3.79 -7.66 -3.16
CA ARG A 7 4.81 -7.03 -4.01
C ARG A 7 4.60 -5.53 -4.18
N PHE A 8 3.56 -4.99 -3.56
CA PHE A 8 3.25 -3.58 -3.67
C PHE A 8 4.32 -2.67 -3.05
N PRO A 9 4.96 -3.03 -1.92
CA PRO A 9 6.11 -2.29 -1.42
C PRO A 9 7.27 -2.20 -2.41
N ASP A 10 7.60 -3.29 -3.11
CA ASP A 10 8.64 -3.30 -4.14
C ASP A 10 8.30 -2.38 -5.32
N TYR A 11 7.03 -2.34 -5.71
CA TYR A 11 6.54 -1.42 -6.73
C TYR A 11 6.67 0.04 -6.29
N LEU A 12 6.22 0.37 -5.07
CA LEU A 12 6.31 1.73 -4.53
C LEU A 12 7.75 2.18 -4.32
N ALA A 13 8.64 1.26 -3.95
CA ALA A 13 10.07 1.55 -3.82
C ALA A 13 10.70 2.09 -5.12
N HIS A 14 10.19 1.66 -6.27
CA HIS A 14 10.64 2.16 -7.57
C HIS A 14 9.87 3.39 -8.05
N SER A 15 8.53 3.35 -7.97
CA SER A 15 7.67 4.42 -8.50
C SER A 15 7.58 5.63 -7.57
N GLY A 16 7.92 5.47 -6.31
CA GLY A 16 7.67 6.44 -5.25
C GLY A 16 6.23 6.41 -4.73
N ASP A 17 6.02 7.08 -3.60
CA ASP A 17 4.72 7.34 -3.00
C ASP A 17 4.63 8.80 -2.60
N ALA A 18 3.89 9.59 -3.38
CA ALA A 18 3.77 11.03 -3.17
C ALA A 18 3.00 11.37 -1.89
N VAL A 19 2.10 10.50 -1.43
CA VAL A 19 1.30 10.74 -0.21
C VAL A 19 2.20 10.74 1.02
N TYR A 20 3.16 9.83 1.06
CA TYR A 20 4.11 9.69 2.17
C TYR A 20 5.46 10.36 1.91
N ASN A 21 5.56 11.14 0.82
CA ASN A 21 6.81 11.81 0.42
C ASN A 21 7.99 10.83 0.27
N ILE A 22 7.72 9.64 -0.23
CA ILE A 22 8.75 8.64 -0.52
C ILE A 22 9.18 8.81 -1.97
N PRO A 23 10.43 9.20 -2.22
CA PRO A 23 10.93 9.35 -3.59
C PRO A 23 11.10 7.97 -4.22
N GLY A 24 10.67 7.85 -5.46
CA GLY A 24 11.02 6.69 -6.28
C GLY A 24 12.38 6.87 -6.95
N VAL A 25 12.73 5.95 -7.84
CA VAL A 25 13.92 6.10 -8.69
C VAL A 25 13.63 7.13 -9.78
N PRO A 26 14.46 8.17 -9.95
CA PRO A 26 14.24 9.18 -10.97
C PRO A 26 14.05 8.58 -12.36
N GLY A 27 12.95 8.96 -13.03
CA GLY A 27 12.60 8.45 -14.35
C GLY A 27 12.02 7.03 -14.40
N ILE A 28 11.71 6.44 -13.24
CA ILE A 28 10.92 5.21 -13.15
C ILE A 28 9.51 5.58 -12.70
N GLY A 29 8.60 5.66 -13.65
CA GLY A 29 7.18 5.85 -13.36
C GLY A 29 6.42 4.52 -13.26
N PRO A 30 5.08 4.60 -13.04
CA PRO A 30 4.21 3.45 -12.85
C PRO A 30 4.36 2.34 -13.89
N LYS A 31 4.49 2.70 -15.16
CA LYS A 31 4.63 1.72 -16.26
C LYS A 31 5.93 0.93 -16.18
N THR A 32 7.05 1.60 -15.91
CA THR A 32 8.36 0.95 -15.81
C THR A 32 8.45 0.12 -14.53
N ALA A 33 7.96 0.64 -13.39
CA ALA A 33 7.90 -0.10 -12.14
C ALA A 33 7.06 -1.38 -12.28
N SER A 34 5.86 -1.31 -12.87
CA SER A 34 5.02 -2.49 -13.13
C SER A 34 5.71 -3.50 -14.05
N LEU A 35 6.46 -3.03 -15.03
CA LEU A 35 7.20 -3.92 -15.94
C LEU A 35 8.33 -4.64 -15.20
N LEU A 36 9.10 -3.94 -14.38
CA LEU A 36 10.15 -4.55 -13.55
C LEU A 36 9.54 -5.60 -12.60
N MET A 37 8.39 -5.31 -12.00
CA MET A 37 7.70 -6.26 -11.12
C MET A 37 7.16 -7.49 -11.85
N ARG A 38 6.98 -7.47 -13.15
CA ARG A 38 6.59 -8.63 -13.95
C ARG A 38 7.79 -9.49 -14.35
N GLU A 39 8.92 -8.86 -14.60
CA GLU A 39 10.13 -9.51 -15.07
C GLU A 39 10.97 -10.12 -13.94
N PHE A 40 10.83 -9.59 -12.72
CA PHE A 40 11.56 -10.05 -11.53
C PHE A 40 10.57 -10.40 -10.42
N ALA A 41 10.84 -11.49 -9.70
CA ALA A 41 9.98 -11.94 -8.60
C ALA A 41 10.11 -11.08 -7.33
N SER A 42 11.23 -10.39 -7.14
CA SER A 42 11.46 -9.51 -5.99
C SER A 42 12.49 -8.43 -6.31
N LEU A 43 12.60 -7.44 -5.40
CA LEU A 43 13.70 -6.48 -5.39
C LEU A 43 15.06 -7.15 -5.31
N ASP A 44 15.16 -8.18 -4.46
CA ASP A 44 16.42 -8.88 -4.24
C ASP A 44 16.87 -9.61 -5.52
N GLU A 45 15.94 -10.21 -6.28
CA GLU A 45 16.24 -10.80 -7.59
C GLU A 45 16.69 -9.73 -8.59
N LEU A 46 15.98 -8.60 -8.66
CA LEU A 46 16.33 -7.50 -9.57
C LEU A 46 17.75 -6.98 -9.30
N TYR A 47 18.06 -6.71 -8.05
CA TYR A 47 19.36 -6.17 -7.66
C TYR A 47 20.47 -7.23 -7.61
N GLY A 48 20.11 -8.51 -7.58
CA GLY A 48 21.04 -9.64 -7.76
C GLY A 48 21.49 -9.82 -9.21
N ASP A 49 20.67 -9.48 -10.20
CA ASP A 49 20.99 -9.55 -11.63
C ASP A 49 20.50 -8.32 -12.40
N LEU A 50 21.09 -7.16 -12.13
CA LEU A 50 20.82 -5.92 -12.87
C LEU A 50 21.19 -6.01 -14.36
N ALA A 51 22.02 -6.97 -14.75
CA ALA A 51 22.37 -7.17 -16.16
C ALA A 51 21.17 -7.68 -16.98
N ARG A 52 20.25 -8.41 -16.35
CA ARG A 52 19.01 -8.88 -16.98
C ARG A 52 18.11 -7.74 -17.47
N VAL A 53 18.17 -6.55 -16.84
CA VAL A 53 17.44 -5.35 -17.27
C VAL A 53 17.77 -4.99 -18.72
N LEU A 54 19.02 -5.23 -19.15
CA LEU A 54 19.46 -4.93 -20.52
C LEU A 54 18.75 -5.78 -21.59
N ARG A 55 18.18 -6.91 -21.20
CA ARG A 55 17.51 -7.86 -22.10
C ARG A 55 16.00 -7.61 -22.22
N ILE A 56 15.45 -6.69 -21.44
CA ILE A 56 14.01 -6.40 -21.45
C ILE A 56 13.68 -5.50 -22.63
N THR A 57 13.14 -6.05 -23.69
CA THR A 57 12.89 -5.35 -24.97
C THR A 57 11.85 -4.22 -24.87
N ARG A 58 10.98 -4.27 -23.86
CA ARG A 58 9.93 -3.26 -23.62
C ARG A 58 10.44 -2.00 -22.90
N ILE A 59 11.69 -1.98 -22.45
CA ILE A 59 12.30 -0.86 -21.74
C ILE A 59 13.03 0.04 -22.76
N ARG A 60 12.69 1.31 -22.75
CA ARG A 60 13.45 2.30 -23.50
C ARG A 60 14.68 2.73 -22.71
N GLY A 61 15.86 2.65 -23.32
CA GLY A 61 17.13 3.03 -22.69
C GLY A 61 17.52 2.13 -21.50
N PRO A 62 17.61 0.81 -21.67
CA PRO A 62 17.87 -0.12 -20.56
C PRO A 62 19.22 0.11 -19.89
N VAL A 63 20.22 0.63 -20.60
CA VAL A 63 21.52 0.97 -20.02
C VAL A 63 21.39 2.11 -19.00
N ALA A 64 20.68 3.17 -19.36
CA ALA A 64 20.45 4.30 -18.45
C ALA A 64 19.54 3.89 -17.26
N LEU A 65 18.56 3.01 -17.51
CA LEU A 65 17.74 2.48 -16.43
C LEU A 65 18.56 1.66 -15.43
N ARG A 66 19.40 0.76 -15.92
CA ARG A 66 20.30 -0.03 -15.06
C ARG A 66 21.21 0.84 -14.22
N ALA A 67 21.79 1.89 -14.82
CA ALA A 67 22.66 2.83 -14.11
C ALA A 67 21.91 3.51 -12.95
N ARG A 68 20.71 4.04 -13.21
CA ARG A 68 19.86 4.67 -12.19
C ARG A 68 19.43 3.71 -11.08
N LEU A 69 19.03 2.48 -11.42
CA LEU A 69 18.72 1.46 -10.43
C LEU A 69 19.92 1.20 -9.51
N ASN A 70 21.12 1.06 -10.08
CA ASN A 70 22.33 0.86 -9.30
C ASN A 70 22.66 2.07 -8.41
N GLU A 71 22.56 3.28 -8.93
CA GLU A 71 22.82 4.53 -8.21
C GLU A 71 21.87 4.73 -7.03
N HIS A 72 20.58 4.40 -7.19
CA HIS A 72 19.56 4.61 -6.17
C HIS A 72 19.25 3.37 -5.32
N ARG A 73 20.10 2.34 -5.37
CA ARG A 73 19.88 1.06 -4.70
C ARG A 73 19.47 1.20 -3.23
N ASP A 74 20.26 1.90 -2.44
CA ASP A 74 20.04 2.03 -1.00
C ASP A 74 18.72 2.76 -0.70
N GLY A 75 18.41 3.80 -1.47
CA GLY A 75 17.15 4.52 -1.39
C GLY A 75 15.93 3.64 -1.69
N VAL A 76 16.05 2.73 -2.67
CA VAL A 76 14.98 1.78 -3.01
C VAL A 76 14.75 0.77 -1.88
N PHE A 77 15.80 0.22 -1.27
CA PHE A 77 15.65 -0.69 -0.14
C PHE A 77 15.08 0.00 1.09
N LEU A 78 15.48 1.25 1.35
CA LEU A 78 14.87 2.06 2.40
C LEU A 78 13.39 2.35 2.11
N ALA A 79 13.06 2.75 0.88
CA ALA A 79 11.67 2.99 0.46
C ALA A 79 10.80 1.75 0.61
N ARG A 80 11.31 0.55 0.28
CA ARG A 80 10.61 -0.71 0.54
C ARG A 80 10.29 -0.89 2.02
N GLN A 81 11.24 -0.64 2.92
CA GLN A 81 11.01 -0.74 4.35
C GLN A 81 9.92 0.23 4.82
N LEU A 82 9.95 1.47 4.35
CA LEU A 82 9.00 2.52 4.72
C LEU A 82 7.58 2.28 4.16
N THR A 83 7.46 1.57 3.05
CA THR A 83 6.17 1.24 2.41
C THR A 83 5.62 -0.13 2.82
N SER A 84 6.41 -0.94 3.53
CA SER A 84 5.97 -2.24 4.03
C SER A 84 5.06 -2.07 5.24
N ILE A 85 3.92 -2.74 5.23
CA ILE A 85 2.99 -2.75 6.35
C ILE A 85 3.55 -3.68 7.43
N ALA A 86 3.70 -3.17 8.66
CA ALA A 86 4.03 -4.00 9.81
C ALA A 86 2.80 -4.84 10.19
N CYS A 87 2.92 -6.16 10.06
CA CYS A 87 1.85 -7.11 10.35
C CYS A 87 2.03 -7.84 11.69
N ASP A 88 3.10 -7.54 12.39
CA ASP A 88 3.54 -8.18 13.64
C ASP A 88 3.47 -7.24 14.86
N VAL A 89 2.80 -6.10 14.69
CA VAL A 89 2.59 -5.15 15.80
C VAL A 89 1.74 -5.82 16.88
N PRO A 90 2.22 -5.87 18.13
CA PRO A 90 1.44 -6.42 19.23
C PRO A 90 0.20 -5.55 19.47
N ILE A 91 -0.97 -6.13 19.25
CA ILE A 91 -2.28 -5.48 19.49
C ILE A 91 -3.02 -6.29 20.55
N ASP A 92 -3.48 -5.60 21.61
CA ASP A 92 -4.32 -6.22 22.61
C ASP A 92 -5.70 -6.57 22.02
N GLY A 93 -6.20 -7.78 22.33
CA GLY A 93 -7.56 -8.19 22.01
C GLY A 93 -7.73 -9.05 20.75
N GLY A 94 -6.70 -9.30 19.96
CA GLY A 94 -6.76 -10.22 18.80
C GLY A 94 -7.89 -9.90 17.81
N ALA A 95 -8.24 -10.87 16.97
CA ALA A 95 -9.30 -10.73 15.95
C ALA A 95 -10.69 -10.48 16.55
N GLU A 96 -10.95 -10.95 17.78
CA GLU A 96 -12.24 -10.77 18.46
C GLU A 96 -12.51 -9.30 18.83
N ALA A 97 -11.46 -8.52 19.08
CA ALA A 97 -11.60 -7.10 19.42
C ALA A 97 -12.10 -6.25 18.23
N VAL A 98 -11.90 -6.73 17.00
CA VAL A 98 -12.31 -6.05 15.76
C VAL A 98 -13.62 -6.63 15.18
N CYS A 99 -14.25 -7.61 15.86
CA CYS A 99 -15.54 -8.10 15.45
C CYS A 99 -16.61 -7.02 15.59
N ARG A 100 -17.47 -6.92 14.58
CA ARG A 100 -18.59 -5.99 14.61
C ARG A 100 -19.55 -6.39 15.74
N ARG A 101 -19.92 -5.43 16.59
CA ARG A 101 -20.94 -5.56 17.62
C ARG A 101 -22.18 -4.79 17.21
N LEU A 102 -23.33 -5.15 17.78
CA LEU A 102 -24.52 -4.32 17.64
C LEU A 102 -24.26 -2.96 18.29
N PRO A 103 -24.65 -1.87 17.63
CA PRO A 103 -24.50 -0.54 18.22
C PRO A 103 -25.48 -0.35 19.38
N ASP A 104 -25.03 0.34 20.43
CA ASP A 104 -25.89 0.92 21.44
C ASP A 104 -26.58 2.16 20.83
N MET A 105 -27.87 1.99 20.46
CA MET A 105 -28.60 3.04 19.75
C MET A 105 -28.94 4.21 20.66
N ASP A 106 -29.11 3.99 21.97
CA ASP A 106 -29.40 5.05 22.94
C ASP A 106 -28.14 5.93 23.12
N ALA A 107 -26.99 5.30 23.38
CA ALA A 107 -25.74 6.02 23.48
C ALA A 107 -25.38 6.77 22.19
N LEU A 108 -25.66 6.20 21.00
CA LEU A 108 -25.47 6.87 19.73
C LEU A 108 -26.41 8.07 19.55
N THR A 109 -27.65 7.96 20.00
CA THR A 109 -28.63 9.05 19.93
C THR A 109 -28.17 10.23 20.79
N ASP A 110 -27.78 9.97 22.03
CA ASP A 110 -27.25 10.96 22.94
C ASP A 110 -25.99 11.65 22.37
N PHE A 111 -25.10 10.86 21.78
CA PHE A 111 -23.90 11.37 21.12
C PHE A 111 -24.26 12.30 19.93
N TYR A 112 -25.21 11.90 19.10
CA TYR A 112 -25.65 12.70 17.97
C TYR A 112 -26.35 13.98 18.39
N ASP A 113 -27.13 13.94 19.47
CA ASP A 113 -27.78 15.13 20.03
C ASP A 113 -26.76 16.10 20.62
N HIS A 114 -25.83 15.59 21.40
CA HIS A 114 -24.76 16.39 22.01
C HIS A 114 -23.91 17.11 20.94
N HIS A 115 -23.54 16.40 19.88
CA HIS A 115 -22.70 16.94 18.81
C HIS A 115 -23.49 17.55 17.65
N ARG A 116 -24.83 17.63 17.74
CA ARG A 116 -25.72 18.21 16.73
C ARG A 116 -25.55 17.58 15.34
N PHE A 117 -25.33 16.27 15.26
CA PHE A 117 -25.28 15.57 13.98
C PHE A 117 -26.66 15.46 13.35
N GLY A 118 -26.70 15.74 12.04
CA GLY A 118 -27.93 15.69 11.23
C GLY A 118 -28.45 14.27 10.96
N PRO A 119 -29.58 14.18 10.23
CA PRO A 119 -30.30 12.92 10.04
C PRO A 119 -29.54 11.85 9.25
N VAL A 120 -28.55 12.24 8.45
CA VAL A 120 -27.80 11.32 7.56
C VAL A 120 -27.10 10.23 8.39
N LEU A 121 -26.33 10.61 9.43
CA LEU A 121 -25.62 9.66 10.28
C LEU A 121 -26.59 8.83 11.12
N ARG A 122 -27.67 9.42 11.64
CA ARG A 122 -28.70 8.70 12.40
C ARG A 122 -29.37 7.60 11.55
N ASN A 123 -29.76 7.93 10.33
CA ASN A 123 -30.35 6.96 9.39
C ASN A 123 -29.35 5.85 9.01
N GLN A 124 -28.07 6.20 8.84
CA GLN A 124 -27.03 5.22 8.54
C GLN A 124 -26.82 4.26 9.72
N SER A 125 -26.76 4.75 10.95
CA SER A 125 -26.61 3.91 12.15
C SER A 125 -27.79 2.98 12.35
N ALA A 126 -29.03 3.48 12.18
CA ALA A 126 -30.23 2.67 12.25
C ALA A 126 -30.23 1.55 11.20
N ARG A 127 -29.80 1.87 9.97
CA ARG A 127 -29.64 0.86 8.91
C ARG A 127 -28.58 -0.19 9.24
N LEU A 128 -27.43 0.24 9.76
CA LEU A 128 -26.34 -0.67 10.12
C LEU A 128 -26.71 -1.58 11.29
N ALA A 129 -27.54 -1.10 12.24
CA ALA A 129 -28.03 -1.90 13.35
C ALA A 129 -28.90 -3.08 12.92
N GLN A 130 -29.53 -2.99 11.73
CA GLN A 130 -30.40 -4.04 11.19
C GLN A 130 -29.65 -5.12 10.40
N LEU A 131 -28.36 -4.90 10.08
CA LEU A 131 -27.58 -5.87 9.33
C LEU A 131 -27.18 -7.05 10.23
N PRO A 132 -27.22 -8.30 9.71
CA PRO A 132 -26.78 -9.47 10.50
C PRO A 132 -25.32 -9.32 10.93
N LEU A 133 -25.01 -9.81 12.12
CA LEU A 133 -23.62 -10.00 12.57
C LEU A 133 -23.07 -11.24 11.86
N ASN A 134 -22.05 -11.06 11.04
CA ASN A 134 -21.32 -12.17 10.40
C ASN A 134 -20.15 -12.57 11.28
#